data_6066e24822e29cb9929db7525847f719
#
_entry.id   6066e24822e29cb9929db7525847f719
#
_cell.length_a   1.000
_cell.length_b   1.000
_cell.length_c   1.000
_cell.angle_alpha   90.00
_cell.angle_beta   90.00
_cell.angle_gamma   90.00
#
_symmetry.space_group_name_H-M   'P 1'
#
loop_
_entity.id
_entity.type
_entity.pdbx_description
1 polymer ?
#
loop_
_entity_poly.entity_id
_entity_poly.type
_entity_poly.pdbx_seq_one_letter_code
_entity_poly.pdbx_strand_id
1 'polypeptide(L)'
;NKQYYQNHLVAHSMGILMLGLVTDDDELVQFAIDSPANPRDVKELLSGCILMDGDTPCSREKAGSAPPVKGEIYDRYRHDTGPLKGLQYTHLTLTLLSTTARMCYNNGLDLFAYTAPTGENLRYCFEYYSDFYRSMDSCIKSGYYCGETERMTKAGDNPGMYEMGLRYYPDSEPIRQLINSGTFNRESSYM
;
A
#
# COMPACT_ATOMS: atom_id res chain seq x y z
N ASN A 1 -0.44 8.68 -16.23
CA ASN A 1 0.79 9.12 -15.55
C ASN A 1 0.55 9.21 -14.04
N LYS A 2 1.05 8.24 -13.27
CA LYS A 2 0.86 8.10 -11.81
C LYS A 2 1.79 9.01 -10.99
N GLN A 3 2.19 10.16 -11.49
CA GLN A 3 3.07 11.07 -10.76
C GLN A 3 2.35 11.71 -9.57
N TYR A 4 3.05 11.85 -8.45
CA TYR A 4 2.57 12.48 -7.20
C TYR A 4 1.61 11.67 -6.32
N TYR A 5 1.32 10.41 -6.63
CA TYR A 5 0.55 9.53 -5.75
C TYR A 5 1.47 8.97 -4.64
N GLN A 6 1.40 9.54 -3.47
CA GLN A 6 2.29 9.21 -2.36
C GLN A 6 1.55 9.16 -1.02
N ASN A 7 2.21 8.62 -0.01
CA ASN A 7 1.69 8.43 1.35
C ASN A 7 1.00 9.67 1.94
N HIS A 8 1.51 10.88 1.71
CA HIS A 8 0.89 12.11 2.22
C HIS A 8 -0.51 12.32 1.64
N LEU A 9 -0.68 12.06 0.35
CA LEU A 9 -1.97 12.21 -0.31
C LEU A 9 -2.99 11.21 0.24
N VAL A 10 -2.56 9.95 0.46
CA VAL A 10 -3.40 8.93 1.08
C VAL A 10 -3.81 9.34 2.50
N ALA A 11 -2.85 9.86 3.30
CA ALA A 11 -3.14 10.32 4.65
C ALA A 11 -4.15 11.48 4.67
N HIS A 12 -4.08 12.42 3.71
CA HIS A 12 -5.05 13.51 3.60
C HIS A 12 -6.45 12.99 3.28
N SER A 13 -6.58 12.10 2.29
CA SER A 13 -7.89 11.54 1.92
C SER A 13 -8.49 10.68 3.03
N MET A 14 -7.63 9.91 3.74
CA MET A 14 -8.05 9.20 4.95
C MET A 14 -8.57 10.16 6.03
N GLY A 15 -7.90 11.30 6.23
CA GLY A 15 -8.35 12.33 7.17
C GLY A 15 -9.72 12.92 6.81
N ILE A 16 -9.98 13.18 5.54
CA ILE A 16 -11.30 13.66 5.07
C ILE A 16 -12.37 12.60 5.35
N LEU A 17 -12.09 11.33 5.02
CA LEU A 17 -13.01 10.23 5.31
C LEU A 17 -13.30 10.10 6.81
N MET A 18 -12.25 10.14 7.64
CA MET A 18 -12.40 10.08 9.10
C MET A 18 -13.28 11.21 9.63
N LEU A 19 -13.08 12.43 9.12
CA LEU A 19 -13.89 13.58 9.51
C LEU A 19 -15.37 13.36 9.17
N GLY A 20 -15.66 12.94 7.93
CA GLY A 20 -17.04 12.64 7.52
C GLY A 20 -17.70 11.57 8.40
N LEU A 21 -16.97 10.48 8.69
CA LEU A 21 -17.48 9.41 9.54
C LEU A 21 -17.72 9.85 11.00
N VAL A 22 -16.85 10.70 11.56
CA VAL A 22 -16.99 11.16 12.96
C VAL A 22 -18.09 12.21 13.11
N THR A 23 -18.32 13.00 12.06
CA THR A 23 -19.35 14.07 12.08
C THR A 23 -20.70 13.60 11.51
N ASP A 24 -20.81 12.33 11.09
CA ASP A 24 -22.01 11.77 10.45
C ASP A 24 -22.41 12.58 9.19
N ASP A 25 -21.41 12.98 8.42
CA ASP A 25 -21.55 13.77 7.19
C ASP A 25 -21.39 12.88 5.95
N ASP A 26 -22.52 12.38 5.44
CA ASP A 26 -22.56 11.49 4.28
C ASP A 26 -22.01 12.14 3.01
N GLU A 27 -22.18 13.45 2.83
CA GLU A 27 -21.67 14.17 1.66
C GLU A 27 -20.14 14.19 1.68
N LEU A 28 -19.55 14.42 2.86
CA LEU A 28 -18.10 14.41 3.04
C LEU A 28 -17.53 12.99 2.89
N VAL A 29 -18.23 11.98 3.39
CA VAL A 29 -17.86 10.56 3.18
C VAL A 29 -17.86 10.21 1.70
N GLN A 30 -18.94 10.58 0.98
CA GLN A 30 -19.03 10.32 -0.47
C GLN A 30 -17.94 11.10 -1.23
N PHE A 31 -17.69 12.36 -0.88
CA PHE A 31 -16.62 13.17 -1.46
C PHE A 31 -15.24 12.51 -1.28
N ALA A 32 -14.99 11.90 -0.12
CA ALA A 32 -13.72 11.23 0.16
C ALA A 32 -13.53 9.93 -0.63
N ILE A 33 -14.61 9.16 -0.85
CA ILE A 33 -14.52 7.79 -1.38
C ILE A 33 -14.58 7.72 -2.90
N ASP A 34 -15.56 8.40 -3.51
CA ASP A 34 -15.89 8.28 -4.93
C ASP A 34 -16.66 9.52 -5.40
N SER A 35 -15.97 10.55 -5.85
CA SER A 35 -16.61 11.80 -6.19
C SER A 35 -15.96 12.47 -7.41
N PRO A 36 -16.72 12.82 -8.45
CA PRO A 36 -16.19 13.56 -9.60
C PRO A 36 -15.68 14.96 -9.21
N ALA A 37 -16.07 15.47 -8.04
CA ALA A 37 -15.56 16.73 -7.51
C ALA A 37 -14.22 16.58 -6.77
N ASN A 38 -13.79 15.35 -6.47
CA ASN A 38 -12.53 15.04 -5.80
C ASN A 38 -11.64 14.16 -6.71
N PRO A 39 -10.74 14.74 -7.49
CA PRO A 39 -9.86 13.97 -8.38
C PRO A 39 -8.79 13.14 -7.62
N ARG A 40 -8.90 13.08 -6.31
CA ARG A 40 -7.99 12.35 -5.41
C ARG A 40 -8.78 11.62 -4.32
N ASP A 41 -9.97 11.15 -4.66
CA ASP A 41 -10.74 10.28 -3.77
C ASP A 41 -10.06 8.94 -3.55
N VAL A 42 -10.58 8.14 -2.64
CA VAL A 42 -9.95 6.87 -2.22
C VAL A 42 -9.86 5.88 -3.37
N LYS A 43 -10.84 5.82 -4.26
CA LYS A 43 -10.80 4.92 -5.44
C LYS A 43 -9.73 5.33 -6.43
N GLU A 44 -9.60 6.64 -6.68
CA GLU A 44 -8.54 7.19 -7.53
C GLU A 44 -7.16 6.98 -6.90
N LEU A 45 -7.04 7.11 -5.57
CA LEU A 45 -5.79 6.82 -4.86
C LEU A 45 -5.36 5.36 -4.96
N LEU A 46 -6.30 4.41 -4.92
CA LEU A 46 -5.98 3.00 -5.15
C LEU A 46 -5.38 2.80 -6.55
N SER A 47 -6.03 3.36 -7.57
CA SER A 47 -5.52 3.33 -8.95
C SER A 47 -4.16 4.02 -9.09
N GLY A 48 -3.98 5.18 -8.47
CA GLY A 48 -2.77 5.99 -8.62
C GLY A 48 -1.56 5.50 -7.83
N CYS A 49 -1.78 4.97 -6.63
CA CYS A 49 -0.69 4.50 -5.76
C CYS A 49 -0.16 3.11 -6.13
N ILE A 50 -1.00 2.24 -6.70
CA ILE A 50 -0.62 0.88 -7.06
C ILE A 50 -0.05 0.86 -8.47
N LEU A 51 1.14 0.31 -8.62
CA LEU A 51 1.81 0.18 -9.91
C LEU A 51 1.48 -1.16 -10.56
N MET A 52 1.42 -1.14 -11.88
CA MET A 52 1.18 -2.31 -12.73
C MET A 52 2.36 -2.52 -13.69
N ASP A 53 2.45 -3.72 -14.25
CA ASP A 53 3.45 -4.01 -15.28
C ASP A 53 3.29 -3.06 -16.46
N GLY A 54 4.37 -2.42 -16.87
CA GLY A 54 4.37 -1.44 -17.95
C GLY A 54 4.05 0.01 -17.53
N ASP A 55 3.80 0.26 -16.25
CA ASP A 55 3.70 1.63 -15.75
C ASP A 55 5.02 2.38 -15.91
N THR A 56 4.94 3.69 -16.09
CA THR A 56 6.12 4.55 -16.17
C THR A 56 6.71 4.76 -14.77
N PRO A 57 8.01 4.54 -14.58
CA PRO A 57 8.69 4.87 -13.33
C PRO A 57 8.47 6.33 -12.91
N CYS A 58 8.54 6.60 -11.62
CA CYS A 58 8.50 7.95 -11.12
C CYS A 58 9.67 8.76 -11.69
N SER A 59 9.43 10.01 -12.09
CA SER A 59 10.48 10.90 -12.62
C SER A 59 11.61 11.19 -11.62
N ARG A 60 11.44 10.80 -10.36
CA ARG A 60 12.45 10.93 -9.30
C ARG A 60 13.30 9.67 -9.13
N GLU A 61 12.98 8.58 -9.80
CA GLU A 61 13.81 7.38 -9.80
C GLU A 61 15.07 7.61 -10.64
N LYS A 62 16.14 6.91 -10.29
CA LYS A 62 17.39 6.98 -11.07
C LYS A 62 17.16 6.43 -12.48
N ALA A 63 17.86 7.02 -13.43
CA ALA A 63 17.87 6.50 -14.79
C ALA A 63 18.38 5.04 -14.80
N GLY A 64 17.63 4.14 -15.44
CA GLY A 64 17.96 2.72 -15.48
C GLY A 64 17.48 1.91 -14.29
N SER A 65 16.70 2.50 -13.37
CA SER A 65 16.01 1.73 -12.33
C SER A 65 15.12 0.64 -12.93
N ALA A 66 14.98 -0.48 -12.22
CA ALA A 66 14.12 -1.57 -12.65
C ALA A 66 12.68 -1.07 -12.90
N PRO A 67 12.02 -1.49 -13.99
CA PRO A 67 10.67 -1.06 -14.30
C PRO A 67 9.70 -1.46 -13.16
N PRO A 68 8.59 -0.72 -13.00
CA PRO A 68 7.55 -1.10 -12.06
C PRO A 68 7.00 -2.50 -12.35
N VAL A 69 6.67 -3.20 -11.26
CA VAL A 69 6.07 -4.54 -11.30
C VAL A 69 4.70 -4.47 -10.63
N LYS A 70 3.77 -5.25 -11.12
CA LYS A 70 2.40 -5.33 -10.59
C LYS A 70 2.38 -5.57 -9.09
N GLY A 71 1.69 -4.67 -8.38
CA GLY A 71 1.56 -4.70 -6.92
C GLY A 71 2.57 -3.83 -6.18
N GLU A 72 3.56 -3.27 -6.85
CA GLU A 72 4.42 -2.25 -6.24
C GLU A 72 3.61 -0.98 -5.94
N ILE A 73 4.10 -0.19 -4.99
CA ILE A 73 3.50 1.08 -4.59
C ILE A 73 4.38 2.23 -5.06
N TYR A 74 3.74 3.30 -5.52
CA TYR A 74 4.37 4.48 -6.09
C TYR A 74 5.52 5.04 -5.21
N ASP A 75 5.40 4.99 -3.89
CA ASP A 75 6.43 5.47 -2.96
C ASP A 75 7.76 4.69 -3.05
N ARG A 76 7.87 3.65 -3.90
CA ARG A 76 9.12 2.94 -4.20
C ARG A 76 10.25 3.89 -4.57
N TYR A 77 9.95 5.03 -5.22
CA TYR A 77 10.95 6.03 -5.61
C TYR A 77 11.77 6.59 -4.44
N ARG A 78 11.28 6.41 -3.21
CA ARG A 78 12.02 6.79 -1.98
C ARG A 78 13.31 5.98 -1.79
N HIS A 79 13.47 4.88 -2.51
CA HIS A 79 14.73 4.16 -2.60
C HIS A 79 15.83 5.06 -3.17
N ASP A 80 15.53 5.78 -4.25
CA ASP A 80 16.48 6.61 -4.98
C ASP A 80 16.66 8.01 -4.41
N THR A 81 15.62 8.59 -3.81
CA THR A 81 15.62 10.01 -3.39
C THR A 81 15.97 10.23 -1.94
N GLY A 82 16.27 9.19 -1.20
CA GLY A 82 16.66 9.25 0.20
C GLY A 82 17.59 8.10 0.56
N PRO A 83 17.95 7.95 1.82
CA PRO A 83 18.82 6.88 2.22
C PRO A 83 18.06 5.54 2.25
N LEU A 84 17.81 4.94 1.09
CA LEU A 84 17.20 3.61 0.93
C LEU A 84 15.92 3.42 1.78
N LYS A 85 14.86 4.17 1.45
CA LYS A 85 13.59 4.16 2.20
C LYS A 85 12.38 3.70 1.38
N GLY A 86 12.59 3.11 0.22
CA GLY A 86 11.50 2.69 -0.67
C GLY A 86 10.54 1.72 0.01
N LEU A 87 11.05 0.62 0.57
CA LEU A 87 10.24 -0.36 1.29
C LEU A 87 9.51 0.24 2.49
N GLN A 88 10.19 1.07 3.29
CA GLN A 88 9.57 1.73 4.43
C GLN A 88 8.35 2.57 4.01
N TYR A 89 8.49 3.38 2.98
CA TYR A 89 7.41 4.26 2.53
C TYR A 89 6.31 3.51 1.77
N THR A 90 6.64 2.47 1.00
CA THR A 90 5.61 1.64 0.37
C THR A 90 4.76 0.90 1.41
N HIS A 91 5.37 0.39 2.49
CA HIS A 91 4.63 -0.21 3.60
C HIS A 91 3.79 0.80 4.36
N LEU A 92 4.30 2.02 4.57
CA LEU A 92 3.50 3.11 5.15
C LEU A 92 2.27 3.40 4.29
N THR A 93 2.44 3.53 2.98
CA THR A 93 1.33 3.76 2.06
C THR A 93 0.35 2.59 2.04
N LEU A 94 0.84 1.35 2.02
CA LEU A 94 -0.02 0.16 2.10
C LEU A 94 -0.80 0.12 3.43
N THR A 95 -0.18 0.49 4.54
CA THR A 95 -0.85 0.58 5.85
C THR A 95 -1.96 1.63 5.82
N LEU A 96 -1.70 2.82 5.28
CA LEU A 96 -2.70 3.87 5.16
C LEU A 96 -3.87 3.45 4.25
N LEU A 97 -3.59 2.89 3.08
CA LEU A 97 -4.62 2.39 2.15
C LEU A 97 -5.46 1.28 2.80
N SER A 98 -4.81 0.35 3.50
CA SER A 98 -5.49 -0.77 4.16
C SER A 98 -6.36 -0.30 5.33
N THR A 99 -5.87 0.69 6.11
CA THR A 99 -6.65 1.31 7.19
C THR A 99 -7.87 2.03 6.62
N THR A 100 -7.70 2.77 5.53
CA THR A 100 -8.79 3.44 4.82
C THR A 100 -9.80 2.42 4.29
N ALA A 101 -9.34 1.34 3.66
CA ALA A 101 -10.19 0.26 3.18
C ALA A 101 -10.96 -0.41 4.34
N ARG A 102 -10.33 -0.57 5.50
CA ARG A 102 -10.99 -1.10 6.70
C ARG A 102 -12.09 -0.18 7.24
N MET A 103 -11.86 1.14 7.24
CA MET A 103 -12.89 2.11 7.61
C MET A 103 -14.07 2.04 6.65
N CYS A 104 -13.83 2.01 5.35
CA CYS A 104 -14.86 1.84 4.33
C CYS A 104 -15.64 0.53 4.52
N TYR A 105 -14.95 -0.59 4.77
CA TYR A 105 -15.57 -1.90 5.01
C TYR A 105 -16.53 -1.87 6.20
N ASN A 106 -16.14 -1.24 7.30
CA ASN A 106 -17.01 -1.10 8.48
C ASN A 106 -18.25 -0.24 8.21
N ASN A 107 -18.24 0.54 7.14
CA ASN A 107 -19.36 1.40 6.69
C ASN A 107 -20.03 0.88 5.40
N GLY A 108 -19.87 -0.41 5.10
CA GLY A 108 -20.62 -1.10 4.04
C GLY A 108 -20.00 -1.04 2.64
N LEU A 109 -18.77 -0.47 2.50
CA LEU A 109 -18.07 -0.41 1.23
C LEU A 109 -16.80 -1.28 1.25
N ASP A 110 -16.79 -2.37 0.50
CA ASP A 110 -15.66 -3.30 0.43
C ASP A 110 -14.61 -2.87 -0.60
N LEU A 111 -13.63 -2.11 -0.16
CA LEU A 111 -12.47 -1.74 -0.99
C LEU A 111 -11.40 -2.83 -1.07
N PHE A 112 -11.46 -3.87 -0.25
CA PHE A 112 -10.57 -5.01 -0.41
C PHE A 112 -10.96 -5.87 -1.63
N ALA A 113 -12.26 -5.94 -1.94
CA ALA A 113 -12.75 -6.57 -3.17
C ALA A 113 -12.69 -5.65 -4.39
N TYR A 114 -12.47 -4.35 -4.21
CA TYR A 114 -12.45 -3.39 -5.31
C TYR A 114 -11.24 -3.59 -6.22
N THR A 115 -11.52 -3.54 -7.52
CA THR A 115 -10.50 -3.46 -8.57
C THR A 115 -10.78 -2.21 -9.40
N ALA A 116 -9.79 -1.36 -9.55
CA ALA A 116 -9.90 -0.15 -10.37
C ALA A 116 -10.11 -0.50 -11.85
N PRO A 117 -10.66 0.41 -12.67
CA PRO A 117 -10.87 0.16 -14.10
C PRO A 117 -9.61 -0.23 -14.88
N THR A 118 -8.44 0.18 -14.40
CA THR A 118 -7.12 -0.15 -14.97
C THR A 118 -6.49 -1.40 -14.35
N GLY A 119 -7.18 -2.05 -13.41
CA GLY A 119 -6.83 -3.37 -12.87
C GLY A 119 -6.15 -3.37 -11.50
N GLU A 120 -5.84 -2.21 -10.92
CA GLU A 120 -5.19 -2.10 -9.62
C GLU A 120 -6.12 -2.57 -8.50
N ASN A 121 -5.57 -3.30 -7.53
CA ASN A 121 -6.26 -3.68 -6.30
C ASN A 121 -5.25 -3.92 -5.17
N LEU A 122 -5.73 -3.88 -3.93
CA LEU A 122 -4.91 -4.04 -2.73
C LEU A 122 -4.27 -5.44 -2.62
N ARG A 123 -4.94 -6.47 -3.13
CA ARG A 123 -4.43 -7.85 -3.06
C ARG A 123 -3.04 -7.97 -3.66
N TYR A 124 -2.81 -7.35 -4.83
CA TYR A 124 -1.50 -7.40 -5.49
C TYR A 124 -0.39 -6.82 -4.63
N CYS A 125 -0.66 -5.74 -3.90
CA CYS A 125 0.33 -5.15 -3.00
C CYS A 125 0.65 -6.08 -1.83
N PHE A 126 -0.35 -6.65 -1.18
CA PHE A 126 -0.13 -7.61 -0.11
C PHE A 126 0.69 -8.82 -0.56
N GLU A 127 0.35 -9.39 -1.70
CA GLU A 127 1.06 -10.55 -2.26
C GLU A 127 2.49 -10.20 -2.66
N TYR A 128 2.69 -9.03 -3.29
CA TYR A 128 4.02 -8.58 -3.72
C TYR A 128 4.96 -8.37 -2.53
N TYR A 129 4.53 -7.62 -1.51
CA TYR A 129 5.40 -7.28 -0.37
C TYR A 129 5.54 -8.40 0.67
N SER A 130 4.69 -9.41 0.66
CA SER A 130 4.80 -10.55 1.58
C SER A 130 6.17 -11.23 1.52
N ASP A 131 6.76 -11.34 0.34
CA ASP A 131 8.05 -12.02 0.16
C ASP A 131 9.21 -11.24 0.79
N PHE A 132 9.16 -9.93 0.81
CA PHE A 132 10.21 -9.11 1.43
C PHE A 132 10.26 -9.33 2.95
N TYR A 133 9.10 -9.36 3.62
CA TYR A 133 9.06 -9.65 5.04
C TYR A 133 9.38 -11.11 5.37
N ARG A 134 8.95 -12.03 4.52
CA ARG A 134 9.18 -13.46 4.74
C ARG A 134 10.65 -13.83 4.66
N SER A 135 11.38 -13.32 3.69
CA SER A 135 12.79 -13.63 3.46
C SER A 135 13.74 -12.60 4.08
N MET A 136 13.24 -11.41 4.39
CA MET A 136 14.05 -10.25 4.74
C MET A 136 15.10 -9.91 3.66
N ASP A 137 14.80 -10.24 2.42
CA ASP A 137 15.63 -9.99 1.24
C ASP A 137 14.94 -8.99 0.31
N SER A 138 15.41 -7.74 0.36
CA SER A 138 14.88 -6.65 -0.45
C SER A 138 15.14 -6.79 -1.96
N CYS A 139 15.98 -7.73 -2.36
CA CYS A 139 16.26 -8.02 -3.77
C CYS A 139 15.40 -9.13 -4.38
N ILE A 140 14.54 -9.80 -3.58
CA ILE A 140 13.92 -11.06 -3.97
C ILE A 140 13.01 -10.99 -5.19
N LYS A 141 12.36 -9.85 -5.42
CA LYS A 141 11.38 -9.72 -6.51
C LYS A 141 11.88 -8.90 -7.69
N SER A 142 12.32 -7.69 -7.46
CA SER A 142 12.63 -6.74 -8.54
C SER A 142 14.10 -6.34 -8.60
N GLY A 143 14.87 -6.60 -7.56
CA GLY A 143 16.20 -6.03 -7.38
C GLY A 143 16.21 -4.52 -7.09
N TYR A 144 15.05 -3.87 -7.12
CA TYR A 144 14.94 -2.43 -6.94
C TYR A 144 15.27 -2.00 -5.51
N TYR A 145 14.83 -2.77 -4.51
CA TYR A 145 14.96 -2.42 -3.08
C TYR A 145 16.23 -2.96 -2.43
N CYS A 146 17.23 -3.35 -3.20
CA CYS A 146 18.44 -3.96 -2.66
C CYS A 146 19.08 -3.09 -1.57
N GLY A 147 19.38 -3.69 -0.42
CA GLY A 147 19.99 -3.02 0.73
C GLY A 147 19.04 -2.36 1.71
N GLU A 148 17.71 -2.47 1.53
CA GLU A 148 16.73 -1.87 2.44
C GLU A 148 16.32 -2.75 3.61
N THR A 149 16.64 -4.04 3.62
CA THR A 149 16.16 -5.04 4.58
C THR A 149 16.36 -4.61 6.05
N GLU A 150 17.53 -4.04 6.35
CA GLU A 150 17.85 -3.57 7.70
C GLU A 150 16.90 -2.46 8.18
N ARG A 151 16.39 -1.65 7.25
CA ARG A 151 15.49 -0.55 7.57
C ARG A 151 14.07 -1.01 7.80
N MET A 152 13.64 -2.08 7.17
CA MET A 152 12.34 -2.69 7.43
C MET A 152 12.22 -3.16 8.87
N THR A 153 13.28 -3.77 9.42
CA THR A 153 13.29 -4.23 10.82
C THR A 153 13.41 -3.10 11.84
N LYS A 154 14.08 -2.00 11.49
CA LYS A 154 14.33 -0.87 12.41
C LYS A 154 13.22 0.18 12.41
N ALA A 155 12.47 0.28 11.35
CA ALA A 155 11.49 1.35 11.19
C ALA A 155 10.19 1.12 11.98
N GLY A 156 10.07 0.03 12.70
CA GLY A 156 8.83 -0.34 13.39
C GLY A 156 7.68 -0.54 12.40
N ASP A 157 8.00 -0.87 11.15
CA ASP A 157 6.99 -1.17 10.15
C ASP A 157 6.11 -2.28 10.68
N ASN A 158 4.82 -1.98 10.76
CA ASN A 158 3.86 -2.89 11.37
C ASN A 158 3.48 -4.02 10.41
N PRO A 159 4.08 -5.21 10.53
CA PRO A 159 3.70 -6.34 9.67
C PRO A 159 2.30 -6.88 9.99
N GLY A 160 1.67 -6.45 11.08
CA GLY A 160 0.31 -6.87 11.48
C GLY A 160 -0.76 -6.59 10.43
N MET A 161 -0.54 -5.63 9.53
CA MET A 161 -1.44 -5.41 8.40
C MET A 161 -1.58 -6.66 7.51
N TYR A 162 -0.58 -7.57 7.48
CA TYR A 162 -0.68 -8.81 6.70
C TYR A 162 -1.64 -9.83 7.32
N GLU A 163 -1.87 -9.79 8.62
CA GLU A 163 -2.96 -10.57 9.24
C GLU A 163 -4.32 -10.05 8.79
N MET A 164 -4.47 -8.72 8.69
CA MET A 164 -5.65 -8.12 8.08
C MET A 164 -5.76 -8.52 6.60
N GLY A 165 -4.65 -8.47 5.84
CA GLY A 165 -4.59 -8.94 4.46
C GLY A 165 -5.08 -10.39 4.33
N LEU A 166 -4.63 -11.29 5.19
CA LEU A 166 -5.09 -12.71 5.17
C LEU A 166 -6.58 -12.85 5.48
N ARG A 167 -7.13 -11.99 6.32
CA ARG A 167 -8.56 -11.99 6.62
C ARG A 167 -9.42 -11.72 5.39
N TYR A 168 -8.97 -10.78 4.53
CA TYR A 168 -9.70 -10.41 3.31
C TYR A 168 -9.31 -11.24 2.08
N TYR A 169 -8.11 -11.83 2.09
CA TYR A 169 -7.58 -12.69 1.03
C TYR A 169 -7.15 -14.05 1.59
N PRO A 170 -8.09 -14.84 2.14
CA PRO A 170 -7.77 -16.09 2.84
C PRO A 170 -7.17 -17.17 1.96
N ASP A 171 -7.32 -17.05 0.65
CA ASP A 171 -6.75 -17.91 -0.38
C ASP A 171 -5.35 -17.49 -0.84
N SER A 172 -4.84 -16.35 -0.37
CA SER A 172 -3.52 -15.85 -0.76
C SER A 172 -2.40 -16.65 -0.12
N GLU A 173 -1.71 -17.42 -0.93
CA GLU A 173 -0.56 -18.23 -0.48
C GLU A 173 0.65 -17.41 -0.03
N PRO A 174 1.07 -16.32 -0.72
CA PRO A 174 2.18 -15.48 -0.26
C PRO A 174 1.95 -14.89 1.14
N ILE A 175 0.75 -14.39 1.42
CA ILE A 175 0.41 -13.83 2.74
C ILE A 175 0.42 -14.93 3.80
N ARG A 176 -0.15 -16.10 3.50
CA ARG A 176 -0.17 -17.24 4.42
C ARG A 176 1.24 -17.72 4.74
N GLN A 177 2.12 -17.81 3.77
CA GLN A 177 3.51 -18.18 3.95
C GLN A 177 4.26 -17.20 4.84
N LEU A 178 4.02 -15.89 4.67
CA LEU A 178 4.60 -14.86 5.53
C LEU A 178 4.19 -15.08 6.99
N ILE A 179 2.89 -15.20 7.26
CA ILE A 179 2.36 -15.34 8.62
C ILE A 179 2.89 -16.61 9.31
N ASN A 180 3.09 -17.68 8.55
CA ASN A 180 3.59 -18.96 9.06
C ASN A 180 5.12 -19.05 9.11
N SER A 181 5.85 -18.07 8.58
CA SER A 181 7.32 -18.14 8.46
C SER A 181 8.08 -18.04 9.79
N GLY A 182 7.42 -17.54 10.85
CA GLY A 182 8.07 -17.27 12.14
C GLY A 182 8.93 -16.00 12.17
N THR A 183 9.10 -15.30 11.03
CA THR A 183 9.79 -14.00 10.96
C THR A 183 8.87 -12.85 11.38
N PHE A 184 7.60 -13.15 11.54
CA PHE A 184 6.54 -12.19 11.81
C PHE A 184 6.36 -12.00 13.32
N ASN A 185 6.70 -10.81 13.82
CA ASN A 185 6.50 -10.50 15.24
C ASN A 185 5.08 -9.97 15.48
N ARG A 186 4.20 -10.85 15.93
CA ARG A 186 2.79 -10.54 16.23
C ARG A 186 2.61 -9.63 17.44
N GLU A 187 3.58 -9.60 18.35
CA GLU A 187 3.51 -8.80 19.59
C GLU A 187 3.73 -7.30 19.29
N SER A 188 4.34 -6.96 18.17
CA SER A 188 4.57 -5.58 17.76
C SER A 188 3.41 -4.99 16.92
N SER A 189 2.38 -5.76 16.61
CA SER A 189 1.27 -5.32 15.79
C SER A 189 0.22 -4.58 16.62
N TYR A 190 0.29 -3.28 16.62
CA TYR A 190 -0.84 -2.44 17.03
C TYR A 190 -1.80 -2.31 15.85
N MET A 191 -2.92 -2.99 15.92
CA MET A 191 -4.06 -2.76 15.04
C MET A 191 -5.10 -1.88 15.71
#